data_47d5878d5c82e359d9d4cec371fdeed6
#
_entry.id   47d5878d5c82e359d9d4cec371fdeed6
#
_cell.length_a   1.000
_cell.length_b   1.000
_cell.length_c   1.000
_cell.angle_alpha   90.00
_cell.angle_beta   90.00
_cell.angle_gamma   90.00
#
_symmetry.space_group_name_H-M   'P 1'
#
loop_
_entity.id
_entity.type
_entity.pdbx_description
1 polymer ?
#
loop_
_entity_poly.entity_id
_entity_poly.type
_entity_poly.pdbx_seq_one_letter_code
_entity_poly.pdbx_strand_id
1 'polypeptide(L)'
;RQNQEIPPGSPKELVQAAKEFSGLKIGYRGDLTFRNAEVIDVALFLTEEIVQGESVQTTSELQELLFEHIEREQREYTDSLYRMTQGQLIANAGEIEATRICYNALLTAVFEREQLILLLSNDKPLTSVREAWQAEQAENYDMEFSHTILRFCEDIRQAQQPEMTM
;
A
#
# COMPACT_ATOMS: atom_id res chain seq x y z
N ARG A 1 18.47 -0.73 38.27
CA ARG A 1 19.26 -0.22 37.14
C ARG A 1 18.79 1.16 36.79
N GLN A 2 19.75 2.06 36.60
CA GLN A 2 19.50 3.44 36.23
C GLN A 2 18.86 3.54 34.84
N ASN A 3 18.11 4.59 34.61
CA ASN A 3 17.59 4.98 33.33
C ASN A 3 18.65 4.85 32.23
N GLN A 4 18.44 3.97 31.29
CA GLN A 4 19.25 3.96 30.10
C GLN A 4 18.47 4.71 29.03
N GLU A 5 18.81 5.95 28.85
CA GLU A 5 18.45 6.65 27.62
C GLU A 5 19.21 6.02 26.47
N ILE A 6 18.55 5.88 25.34
CA ILE A 6 19.25 5.49 24.11
C ILE A 6 20.23 6.62 23.82
N PRO A 7 21.54 6.37 23.88
CA PRO A 7 22.49 7.45 23.66
C PRO A 7 22.37 7.99 22.24
N PRO A 8 22.35 9.31 22.07
CA PRO A 8 22.50 9.91 20.76
C PRO A 8 23.93 9.59 20.32
N GLY A 9 24.08 8.61 19.46
CA GLY A 9 25.40 8.18 19.13
C GLY A 9 25.47 7.39 17.85
N SER A 10 26.50 6.58 17.75
CA SER A 10 26.73 5.75 16.58
C SER A 10 25.60 4.74 16.40
N PRO A 11 25.32 4.28 15.16
CA PRO A 11 24.39 3.20 14.90
C PRO A 11 24.61 1.95 15.77
N LYS A 12 25.86 1.64 16.12
CA LYS A 12 26.20 0.51 16.98
C LYS A 12 25.67 0.64 18.40
N GLU A 13 25.70 1.84 18.96
CA GLU A 13 25.18 2.14 20.30
C GLU A 13 23.66 2.04 20.33
N LEU A 14 22.99 2.52 19.27
CA LEU A 14 21.54 2.36 19.10
C LEU A 14 21.14 0.88 18.99
N VAL A 15 21.87 0.09 18.21
CA VAL A 15 21.65 -1.35 18.10
C VAL A 15 21.80 -2.04 19.43
N GLN A 16 22.85 -1.72 20.17
CA GLN A 16 23.11 -2.32 21.47
C GLN A 16 22.03 -1.95 22.47
N ALA A 17 21.62 -0.67 22.51
CA ALA A 17 20.54 -0.20 23.35
C ALA A 17 19.21 -0.90 23.01
N ALA A 18 18.87 -1.00 21.73
CA ALA A 18 17.65 -1.66 21.28
C ALA A 18 17.63 -3.16 21.63
N LYS A 19 18.76 -3.86 21.52
CA LYS A 19 18.89 -5.26 21.95
C LYS A 19 18.72 -5.42 23.46
N GLU A 20 19.29 -4.54 24.23
CA GLU A 20 19.14 -4.53 25.70
C GLU A 20 17.68 -4.31 26.08
N PHE A 21 16.98 -3.37 25.44
CA PHE A 21 15.55 -3.14 25.65
C PHE A 21 14.70 -4.34 25.25
N SER A 22 14.97 -4.98 24.15
CA SER A 22 14.24 -6.17 23.72
C SER A 22 14.42 -7.35 24.69
N GLY A 23 15.60 -7.48 25.28
CA GLY A 23 15.89 -8.48 26.29
C GLY A 23 15.22 -8.22 27.64
N LEU A 24 14.92 -6.97 27.94
CA LEU A 24 14.36 -6.51 29.21
C LEU A 24 12.83 -6.44 29.24
N LYS A 25 12.19 -6.88 28.21
CA LYS A 25 10.78 -6.65 27.86
C LYS A 25 9.73 -6.86 28.96
N ILE A 26 10.01 -7.60 30.01
CA ILE A 26 9.03 -7.88 31.04
C ILE A 26 9.47 -7.34 32.43
N GLY A 27 10.74 -7.28 32.71
CA GLY A 27 11.27 -6.89 34.02
C GLY A 27 11.69 -5.44 34.13
N TYR A 28 11.65 -4.76 33.00
CA TYR A 28 12.13 -3.41 32.97
C TYR A 28 11.09 -2.45 33.53
N ARG A 29 11.40 -1.91 34.69
CA ARG A 29 10.69 -0.74 35.16
C ARG A 29 11.39 0.45 34.66
N GLY A 30 10.91 0.92 33.64
CA GLY A 30 11.62 2.05 33.27
C GLY A 30 10.99 3.29 33.68
N ASP A 31 11.83 4.06 34.14
CA ASP A 31 11.75 5.42 33.79
C ASP A 31 12.08 5.62 32.33
N LEU A 32 11.90 4.57 31.57
CA LEU A 32 11.96 4.61 30.13
C LEU A 32 10.83 5.49 29.65
N THR A 33 11.20 6.49 28.91
CA THR A 33 10.27 7.33 28.18
C THR A 33 9.47 6.56 27.13
N PHE A 34 9.89 5.34 26.83
CA PHE A 34 9.16 4.43 25.97
C PHE A 34 7.98 3.80 26.70
N ARG A 35 6.86 4.40 26.58
CA ARG A 35 5.63 3.92 27.21
C ARG A 35 4.80 3.02 26.33
N ASN A 36 5.11 2.96 25.04
CA ASN A 36 4.29 2.34 24.02
C ASN A 36 5.04 1.19 23.35
N ALA A 37 4.33 0.11 23.08
CA ALA A 37 4.81 -0.98 22.25
C ALA A 37 5.32 -0.48 20.89
N GLU A 38 4.66 0.51 20.33
CA GLU A 38 5.03 1.14 19.06
C GLU A 38 6.45 1.68 19.02
N VAL A 39 6.91 2.29 20.11
CA VAL A 39 8.29 2.81 20.18
C VAL A 39 9.30 1.67 20.29
N ILE A 40 8.94 0.59 20.96
CA ILE A 40 9.77 -0.60 21.06
C ILE A 40 9.85 -1.28 19.71
N ASP A 41 8.74 -1.38 18.98
CA ASP A 41 8.69 -1.94 17.64
C ASP A 41 9.51 -1.13 16.65
N VAL A 42 9.44 0.19 16.72
CA VAL A 42 10.31 1.08 15.93
C VAL A 42 11.78 0.86 16.27
N ALA A 43 12.12 0.76 17.55
CA ALA A 43 13.49 0.52 17.97
C ALA A 43 14.01 -0.84 17.50
N LEU A 44 13.19 -1.88 17.55
CA LEU A 44 13.52 -3.21 17.03
C LEU A 44 13.68 -3.19 15.50
N PHE A 45 12.80 -2.51 14.80
CA PHE A 45 12.88 -2.33 13.36
C PHE A 45 14.17 -1.60 12.94
N LEU A 46 14.49 -0.49 13.60
CA LEU A 46 15.74 0.24 13.40
C LEU A 46 16.96 -0.64 13.69
N THR A 47 16.86 -1.53 14.68
CA THR A 47 17.92 -2.48 15.02
C THR A 47 18.16 -3.49 13.90
N GLU A 48 17.11 -4.05 13.33
CA GLU A 48 17.21 -5.01 12.24
C GLU A 48 17.86 -4.37 11.00
N GLU A 49 17.44 -3.18 10.61
CA GLU A 49 18.03 -2.46 9.48
C GLU A 49 19.50 -2.13 9.70
N ILE A 50 19.89 -1.69 10.89
CA ILE A 50 21.28 -1.38 11.20
C ILE A 50 22.13 -2.66 11.21
N VAL A 51 21.59 -3.77 11.70
CA VAL A 51 22.30 -5.08 11.71
C VAL A 51 22.51 -5.59 10.28
N GLN A 52 21.61 -5.29 9.36
CA GLN A 52 21.76 -5.61 7.95
C GLN A 52 22.75 -4.70 7.22
N GLY A 53 23.27 -3.67 7.89
CA GLY A 53 24.26 -2.74 7.33
C GLY A 53 23.63 -1.66 6.45
N GLU A 54 22.33 -1.56 6.44
CA GLU A 54 21.59 -0.51 5.74
C GLU A 54 21.44 0.73 6.63
N SER A 55 21.52 1.90 6.01
CA SER A 55 21.23 3.14 6.70
C SER A 55 19.72 3.22 7.00
N VAL A 56 19.37 3.65 8.21
CA VAL A 56 17.99 3.87 8.58
C VAL A 56 17.40 5.00 7.75
N GLN A 57 16.45 4.67 6.90
CA GLN A 57 15.75 5.64 6.08
C GLN A 57 14.59 6.28 6.85
N THR A 58 14.41 7.57 6.69
CA THR A 58 13.25 8.28 7.22
C THR A 58 11.97 7.89 6.47
N THR A 59 10.82 8.14 7.08
CA THR A 59 9.53 7.93 6.40
C THR A 59 9.44 8.74 5.10
N SER A 60 9.99 9.96 5.08
CA SER A 60 10.04 10.79 3.89
C SER A 60 10.91 10.19 2.78
N GLU A 61 12.07 9.66 3.14
CA GLU A 61 12.96 8.98 2.18
C GLU A 61 12.33 7.71 1.62
N LEU A 62 11.62 6.95 2.45
CA LEU A 62 10.86 5.77 2.01
C LEU A 62 9.72 6.17 1.06
N GLN A 63 9.04 7.27 1.32
CA GLN A 63 8.00 7.80 0.46
C GLN A 63 8.54 8.22 -0.90
N GLU A 64 9.67 8.92 -0.94
CA GLU A 64 10.35 9.30 -2.17
C GLU A 64 10.79 8.07 -2.97
N LEU A 65 11.37 7.08 -2.30
CA LEU A 65 11.79 5.83 -2.93
C LEU A 65 10.60 5.07 -3.53
N LEU A 66 9.47 5.02 -2.82
CA LEU A 66 8.25 4.42 -3.35
C LEU A 66 7.76 5.16 -4.60
N PHE A 67 7.77 6.50 -4.59
CA PHE A 67 7.37 7.28 -5.75
C PHE A 67 8.29 7.04 -6.96
N GLU A 68 9.58 6.95 -6.76
CA GLU A 68 10.52 6.60 -7.83
C GLU A 68 10.23 5.22 -8.44
N HIS A 69 9.90 4.23 -7.61
CA HIS A 69 9.50 2.91 -8.07
C HIS A 69 8.22 2.95 -8.90
N ILE A 70 7.19 3.63 -8.39
CA ILE A 70 5.89 3.76 -9.05
C ILE A 70 6.02 4.51 -10.39
N GLU A 71 6.80 5.60 -10.42
CA GLU A 71 7.03 6.35 -11.65
C GLU A 71 7.81 5.54 -12.70
N ARG A 72 8.76 4.72 -12.25
CA ARG A 72 9.49 3.82 -13.15
C ARG A 72 8.56 2.77 -13.75
N GLU A 73 7.74 2.11 -12.95
CA GLU A 73 6.75 1.15 -13.43
C GLU A 73 5.76 1.81 -14.40
N GLN A 74 5.29 3.01 -14.09
CA GLN A 74 4.37 3.75 -14.96
C GLN A 74 5.00 4.09 -16.31
N ARG A 75 6.27 4.48 -16.34
CA ARG A 75 7.01 4.71 -17.59
C ARG A 75 7.15 3.43 -18.39
N GLU A 76 7.59 2.35 -17.76
CA GLU A 76 7.75 1.04 -18.43
C GLU A 76 6.42 0.55 -18.99
N TYR A 77 5.34 0.71 -18.21
CA TYR A 77 4.00 0.38 -18.66
C TYR A 77 3.57 1.23 -19.85
N THR A 78 3.74 2.54 -19.79
CA THR A 78 3.42 3.45 -20.89
C THR A 78 4.22 3.12 -22.15
N ASP A 79 5.51 2.83 -22.03
CA ASP A 79 6.35 2.39 -23.13
C ASP A 79 5.87 1.08 -23.75
N SER A 80 5.31 0.19 -22.94
CA SER A 80 4.69 -1.05 -23.45
C SER A 80 3.45 -0.78 -24.27
N LEU A 81 2.63 0.22 -23.88
CA LEU A 81 1.42 0.61 -24.62
C LEU A 81 1.75 1.15 -26.02
N TYR A 82 2.84 1.92 -26.16
CA TYR A 82 3.26 2.42 -27.48
C TYR A 82 3.66 1.32 -28.45
N ARG A 83 3.96 0.13 -27.96
CA ARG A 83 4.30 -1.03 -28.78
C ARG A 83 3.08 -1.89 -29.16
N MET A 84 1.94 -1.60 -28.57
CA MET A 84 0.70 -2.34 -28.79
C MET A 84 0.00 -1.88 -30.07
N THR A 85 -0.66 -2.81 -30.72
CA THR A 85 -1.59 -2.49 -31.83
C THR A 85 -2.86 -1.83 -31.27
N GLN A 86 -3.59 -1.12 -32.13
CA GLN A 86 -4.86 -0.52 -31.73
C GLN A 86 -5.85 -1.54 -31.14
N GLY A 87 -5.91 -2.74 -31.70
CA GLY A 87 -6.77 -3.81 -31.19
C GLY A 87 -6.35 -4.25 -29.77
N GLN A 88 -5.06 -4.35 -29.53
CA GLN A 88 -4.53 -4.67 -28.20
C GLN A 88 -4.82 -3.56 -27.17
N LEU A 89 -4.69 -2.30 -27.57
CA LEU A 89 -5.04 -1.17 -26.70
C LEU A 89 -6.52 -1.18 -26.31
N ILE A 90 -7.41 -1.46 -27.27
CA ILE A 90 -8.84 -1.57 -27.00
C ILE A 90 -9.12 -2.74 -26.04
N ALA A 91 -8.50 -3.89 -26.28
CA ALA A 91 -8.65 -5.06 -25.40
C ALA A 91 -8.15 -4.83 -23.97
N ASN A 92 -7.13 -4.00 -23.82
CA ASN A 92 -6.53 -3.67 -22.51
C ASN A 92 -7.06 -2.35 -21.90
N ALA A 93 -8.11 -1.75 -22.44
CA ALA A 93 -8.61 -0.45 -21.99
C ALA A 93 -8.93 -0.42 -20.47
N GLY A 94 -9.52 -1.49 -19.95
CA GLY A 94 -9.80 -1.62 -18.52
C GLY A 94 -8.54 -1.65 -17.66
N GLU A 95 -7.50 -2.35 -18.10
CA GLU A 95 -6.21 -2.39 -17.40
C GLU A 95 -5.51 -1.02 -17.46
N ILE A 96 -5.57 -0.34 -18.59
CA ILE A 96 -4.98 0.99 -18.76
C ILE A 96 -5.63 1.98 -17.80
N GLU A 97 -6.94 1.97 -17.71
CA GLU A 97 -7.68 2.84 -16.77
C GLU A 97 -7.40 2.48 -15.33
N ALA A 98 -7.38 1.19 -14.98
CA ALA A 98 -7.04 0.71 -13.64
C ALA A 98 -5.62 1.15 -13.23
N THR A 99 -4.65 1.04 -14.15
CA THR A 99 -3.27 1.48 -13.90
C THR A 99 -3.22 2.98 -13.63
N ARG A 100 -3.94 3.79 -14.40
CA ARG A 100 -4.02 5.25 -14.21
C ARG A 100 -4.60 5.61 -12.84
N ILE A 101 -5.68 4.96 -12.44
CA ILE A 101 -6.33 5.18 -11.15
C ILE A 101 -5.39 4.82 -10.00
N CYS A 102 -4.78 3.64 -10.03
CA CYS A 102 -3.86 3.18 -9.00
C CYS A 102 -2.61 4.06 -8.92
N TYR A 103 -2.05 4.47 -10.05
CA TYR A 103 -0.92 5.39 -10.10
C TYR A 103 -1.23 6.71 -9.38
N ASN A 104 -2.33 7.36 -9.71
CA ASN A 104 -2.75 8.59 -9.08
C ASN A 104 -3.02 8.41 -7.58
N ALA A 105 -3.68 7.32 -7.19
CA ALA A 105 -3.97 7.02 -5.80
C ALA A 105 -2.70 6.81 -4.98
N LEU A 106 -1.73 6.06 -5.49
CA LEU A 106 -0.46 5.81 -4.81
C LEU A 106 0.41 7.07 -4.65
N LEU A 107 0.37 7.99 -5.62
CA LEU A 107 1.11 9.25 -5.53
C LEU A 107 0.48 10.28 -4.59
N THR A 108 -0.82 10.18 -4.36
CA THR A 108 -1.56 11.15 -3.51
C THR A 108 -1.82 10.64 -2.10
N ALA A 109 -1.69 9.34 -1.87
CA ALA A 109 -1.90 8.74 -0.56
C ALA A 109 -0.78 9.10 0.42
N VAL A 110 -1.16 9.25 1.67
CA VAL A 110 -0.22 9.37 2.79
C VAL A 110 -0.12 8.00 3.44
N PHE A 111 1.07 7.44 3.43
CA PHE A 111 1.33 6.11 3.97
C PHE A 111 2.04 6.18 5.31
N GLU A 112 1.71 5.25 6.18
CA GLU A 112 2.49 4.98 7.38
C GLU A 112 3.78 4.25 7.01
N ARG A 113 4.77 4.34 7.88
CA ARG A 113 6.09 3.74 7.65
C ARG A 113 6.02 2.25 7.33
N GLU A 114 5.22 1.50 8.07
CA GLU A 114 5.02 0.06 7.84
C GLU A 114 4.44 -0.23 6.45
N GLN A 115 3.47 0.57 6.03
CA GLN A 115 2.88 0.44 4.69
C GLN A 115 3.90 0.71 3.58
N LEU A 116 4.76 1.72 3.76
CA LEU A 116 5.84 2.03 2.82
C LEU A 116 6.81 0.86 2.68
N ILE A 117 7.19 0.25 3.79
CA ILE A 117 8.10 -0.90 3.80
C ILE A 117 7.46 -2.08 3.09
N LEU A 118 6.19 -2.37 3.35
CA LEU A 118 5.47 -3.47 2.71
C LEU A 118 5.31 -3.24 1.20
N LEU A 119 5.00 -2.02 0.78
CA LEU A 119 4.93 -1.67 -0.64
C LEU A 119 6.29 -1.77 -1.33
N LEU A 120 7.35 -1.29 -0.67
CA LEU A 120 8.73 -1.35 -1.20
C LEU A 120 9.31 -2.77 -1.19
N SER A 121 8.79 -3.68 -0.38
CA SER A 121 9.18 -5.10 -0.42
C SER A 121 8.72 -5.81 -1.69
N ASN A 122 7.84 -5.18 -2.45
CA ASN A 122 7.34 -5.68 -3.71
C ASN A 122 8.12 -5.03 -4.87
N ASP A 123 8.61 -5.84 -5.80
CA ASP A 123 9.36 -5.36 -6.96
C ASP A 123 8.52 -4.48 -7.90
N LYS A 124 7.21 -4.69 -7.91
CA LYS A 124 6.24 -3.98 -8.75
C LYS A 124 5.01 -3.54 -7.95
N PRO A 125 5.15 -2.56 -7.07
CA PRO A 125 4.07 -2.12 -6.20
C PRO A 125 2.84 -1.60 -6.96
N LEU A 126 3.01 -0.84 -8.03
CA LEU A 126 1.90 -0.34 -8.85
C LEU A 126 1.12 -1.49 -9.49
N THR A 127 1.82 -2.43 -10.10
CA THR A 127 1.20 -3.60 -10.76
C THR A 127 0.43 -4.44 -9.74
N SER A 128 1.02 -4.73 -8.60
CA SER A 128 0.40 -5.55 -7.55
C SER A 128 -0.84 -4.91 -6.94
N VAL A 129 -0.81 -3.61 -6.69
CA VAL A 129 -1.97 -2.87 -6.19
C VAL A 129 -3.08 -2.83 -7.24
N ARG A 130 -2.74 -2.62 -8.51
CA ARG A 130 -3.70 -2.66 -9.61
C ARG A 130 -4.40 -4.03 -9.71
N GLU A 131 -3.63 -5.11 -9.67
CA GLU A 131 -4.19 -6.47 -9.76
C GLU A 131 -5.12 -6.78 -8.59
N ALA A 132 -4.73 -6.42 -7.37
CA ALA A 132 -5.57 -6.56 -6.18
C ALA A 132 -6.87 -5.76 -6.32
N TRP A 133 -6.77 -4.50 -6.74
CA TRP A 133 -7.95 -3.65 -6.93
C TRP A 133 -8.87 -4.16 -8.03
N GLN A 134 -8.33 -4.65 -9.16
CA GLN A 134 -9.13 -5.23 -10.23
C GLN A 134 -9.85 -6.51 -9.79
N ALA A 135 -9.22 -7.35 -8.96
CA ALA A 135 -9.86 -8.53 -8.41
C ALA A 135 -11.06 -8.17 -7.51
N GLU A 136 -10.91 -7.18 -6.64
CA GLU A 136 -12.01 -6.68 -5.82
C GLU A 136 -13.15 -6.09 -6.66
N GLN A 137 -12.82 -5.33 -7.71
CA GLN A 137 -13.81 -4.76 -8.61
C GLN A 137 -14.57 -5.84 -9.40
N ALA A 138 -13.88 -6.87 -9.86
CA ALA A 138 -14.51 -7.96 -10.61
C ALA A 138 -15.61 -8.66 -9.77
N GLU A 139 -15.35 -8.91 -8.49
CA GLU A 139 -16.33 -9.49 -7.59
C GLU A 139 -17.56 -8.58 -7.39
N ASN A 140 -17.33 -7.27 -7.28
CA ASN A 140 -18.40 -6.29 -7.09
C ASN A 140 -19.21 -6.08 -8.38
N TYR A 141 -18.56 -6.04 -9.55
CA TYR A 141 -19.23 -5.84 -10.83
C TYR A 141 -20.25 -6.92 -11.15
N ASP A 142 -19.97 -8.18 -10.87
CA ASP A 142 -20.89 -9.28 -11.18
C ASP A 142 -22.20 -9.16 -10.38
N MET A 143 -22.12 -8.74 -9.12
CA MET A 143 -23.32 -8.52 -8.31
C MET A 143 -24.10 -7.27 -8.73
N GLU A 144 -23.41 -6.15 -8.92
CA GLU A 144 -24.03 -4.89 -9.34
C GLU A 144 -24.65 -5.00 -10.73
N PHE A 145 -23.97 -5.69 -11.64
CA PHE A 145 -24.47 -5.88 -13.02
C PHE A 145 -25.74 -6.74 -13.04
N SER A 146 -25.76 -7.82 -12.28
CA SER A 146 -26.95 -8.66 -12.14
C SER A 146 -28.15 -7.88 -11.58
N HIS A 147 -27.93 -7.07 -10.55
CA HIS A 147 -28.96 -6.19 -10.00
C HIS A 147 -29.45 -5.15 -11.01
N THR A 148 -28.55 -4.57 -11.77
CA THR A 148 -28.88 -3.58 -12.81
C THR A 148 -29.71 -4.20 -13.91
N ILE A 149 -29.37 -5.42 -14.39
CA ILE A 149 -30.17 -6.14 -15.39
C ILE A 149 -31.58 -6.43 -14.86
N LEU A 150 -31.70 -6.93 -13.63
CA LEU A 150 -32.99 -7.23 -13.04
C LEU A 150 -33.88 -5.99 -12.96
N ARG A 151 -33.32 -4.89 -12.47
CA ARG A 151 -34.04 -3.62 -12.37
C ARG A 151 -34.47 -3.10 -13.77
N PHE A 152 -33.57 -3.13 -14.73
CA PHE A 152 -33.87 -2.73 -16.10
C PHE A 152 -34.99 -3.56 -16.72
N CYS A 153 -34.97 -4.87 -16.54
CA CYS A 153 -36.04 -5.74 -17.00
C CYS A 153 -37.40 -5.45 -16.32
N GLU A 154 -37.37 -5.11 -15.05
CA GLU A 154 -38.57 -4.72 -14.29
C GLU A 154 -39.17 -3.40 -14.81
N ASP A 155 -38.32 -2.41 -15.06
CA ASP A 155 -38.73 -1.10 -15.63
C ASP A 155 -39.36 -1.28 -17.00
N ILE A 156 -38.80 -2.12 -17.88
CA ILE A 156 -39.39 -2.43 -19.19
C ILE A 156 -40.76 -3.11 -19.03
N ARG A 157 -40.88 -4.06 -18.10
CA ARG A 157 -42.11 -4.77 -17.85
C ARG A 157 -43.20 -3.82 -17.37
N GLN A 158 -42.89 -2.89 -16.47
CA GLN A 158 -43.80 -1.87 -16.00
C GLN A 158 -44.26 -0.91 -17.11
N ALA A 159 -43.31 -0.50 -17.97
CA ALA A 159 -43.63 0.36 -19.11
C ALA A 159 -44.50 -0.31 -20.18
N GLN A 160 -44.48 -1.63 -20.27
CA GLN A 160 -45.31 -2.42 -21.22
C GLN A 160 -46.70 -2.81 -20.66
N GLN A 161 -46.92 -2.63 -19.36
CA GLN A 161 -48.28 -2.81 -18.80
C GLN A 161 -49.14 -1.60 -19.19
N PRO A 162 -50.17 -1.79 -20.04
CA PRO A 162 -51.06 -0.70 -20.33
C PRO A 162 -51.73 -0.27 -19.02
N GLU A 163 -51.78 1.04 -18.79
CA GLU A 163 -52.60 1.58 -17.74
C GLU A 163 -54.03 1.02 -17.90
N MET A 164 -54.39 0.12 -17.01
CA MET A 164 -55.77 -0.26 -16.91
C MET A 164 -56.51 0.90 -16.27
N THR A 165 -56.84 1.88 -17.07
CA THR A 165 -57.82 2.91 -16.72
C THR A 165 -59.18 2.22 -16.58
N MET A 166 -59.62 2.11 -15.38
CA MET A 166 -61.02 1.77 -15.15
C MET A 166 -61.90 2.94 -15.55
#